data_490f5fc73d84b5136ae5d28389087fa0
#
_entry.id   490f5fc73d84b5136ae5d28389087fa0
#
_cell.length_a   1.000
_cell.length_b   1.000
_cell.length_c   1.000
_cell.angle_alpha   90.00
_cell.angle_beta   90.00
_cell.angle_gamma   90.00
#
_symmetry.space_group_name_H-M   'P 1'
#
loop_
_entity.id
_entity.type
_entity.pdbx_description
1 polymer ?
#
loop_
_entity_poly.entity_id
_entity_poly.type
_entity_poly.pdbx_seq_one_letter_code
_entity_poly.pdbx_strand_id
1 'polypeptide(L)'
;MATKKTSYEAPTPASDRKKALETALAQIEKSYGKGTVMRLGDRPDMNVDAIPTGSLALDAALGIGGVPKGRIIEIYGPESSGKTTLALHILAEAQKRGGEVAFVDAEHALDPVYAAALGVDTDSMLVSQPDTGEQALEITDALVRSGAVDAVGVDSVAALTPRAEIEGEMGDTFVGLQARLMSQALRKLAGTIAKTNCVVIFINQLRMKIGVMYGNPETTTGGNALKFYSSVRLDVRRGDSIKEGGNVVGNKTRVKVVKNKVAPPFREAYFDIMYGQGISKWGELVDLAVQLDIVQKSGSWFSMGDERIGQGKDSVKAYLQANPEVAEQVEQQVRDNMYKILGGGQAKPAKAAEKPVAVSADDFNDED
;
A
#
# COMPACT_ATOMS: atom_id res chain seq x y z
N MET A 1 12.97 -27.63 -46.05
CA MET A 1 13.19 -26.18 -46.03
C MET A 1 14.22 -25.84 -44.99
N ALA A 2 15.39 -25.37 -45.37
CA ALA A 2 16.49 -25.10 -44.44
C ALA A 2 16.26 -23.80 -43.72
N THR A 3 16.21 -23.83 -42.41
CA THR A 3 16.18 -22.66 -41.55
C THR A 3 17.50 -21.91 -41.64
N LYS A 4 17.51 -20.73 -42.28
CA LYS A 4 18.63 -19.79 -42.25
C LYS A 4 18.90 -19.40 -40.79
N LYS A 5 19.98 -19.89 -40.21
CA LYS A 5 20.58 -19.33 -39.00
C LYS A 5 21.13 -17.95 -39.37
N THR A 6 20.44 -16.88 -38.98
CA THR A 6 20.99 -15.53 -38.99
C THR A 6 22.05 -15.46 -37.90
N SER A 7 23.31 -15.46 -38.29
CA SER A 7 24.43 -15.17 -37.38
C SER A 7 24.35 -13.67 -37.02
N TYR A 8 24.22 -13.41 -35.73
CA TYR A 8 24.17 -12.06 -35.18
C TYR A 8 25.62 -11.57 -34.97
N GLU A 9 26.13 -10.73 -35.87
CA GLU A 9 27.38 -10.02 -35.63
C GLU A 9 27.08 -8.68 -34.92
N ALA A 10 27.68 -8.47 -33.75
CA ALA A 10 27.49 -7.24 -32.98
C ALA A 10 28.26 -6.08 -33.66
N PRO A 11 27.67 -4.91 -33.91
CA PRO A 11 28.34 -3.76 -34.50
C PRO A 11 29.47 -3.26 -33.59
N THR A 12 30.68 -3.11 -34.15
CA THR A 12 31.93 -2.90 -33.39
C THR A 12 32.30 -1.43 -33.12
N PRO A 13 32.04 -0.41 -33.99
CA PRO A 13 32.24 1.00 -33.62
C PRO A 13 31.06 1.55 -32.79
N ALA A 14 31.32 2.45 -31.85
CA ALA A 14 30.29 3.07 -31.00
C ALA A 14 29.22 3.84 -31.82
N SER A 15 29.59 4.43 -32.95
CA SER A 15 28.68 5.10 -33.89
C SER A 15 27.69 4.13 -34.54
N ASP A 16 28.14 2.94 -34.89
CA ASP A 16 27.29 1.94 -35.54
C ASP A 16 26.35 1.28 -34.56
N ARG A 17 26.76 1.12 -33.27
CA ARG A 17 25.90 0.68 -32.21
C ARG A 17 24.74 1.66 -31.93
N LYS A 18 25.03 2.97 -31.96
CA LYS A 18 24.01 4.01 -31.79
C LYS A 18 22.99 3.99 -32.92
N LYS A 19 23.44 3.92 -34.18
CA LYS A 19 22.56 3.82 -35.35
C LYS A 19 21.73 2.53 -35.37
N ALA A 20 22.32 1.39 -34.97
CA ALA A 20 21.59 0.13 -34.87
C ALA A 20 20.51 0.18 -33.79
N LEU A 21 20.80 0.82 -32.63
CA LEU A 21 19.82 1.02 -31.57
C LEU A 21 18.68 1.94 -32.02
N GLU A 22 18.99 3.08 -32.69
CA GLU A 22 17.98 4.01 -33.19
C GLU A 22 17.07 3.32 -34.24
N THR A 23 17.64 2.51 -35.12
CA THR A 23 16.86 1.71 -36.07
C THR A 23 15.94 0.71 -35.39
N ALA A 24 16.44 0.00 -34.36
CA ALA A 24 15.64 -0.94 -33.59
C ALA A 24 14.50 -0.25 -32.83
N LEU A 25 14.76 0.91 -32.19
CA LEU A 25 13.76 1.71 -31.51
C LEU A 25 12.66 2.19 -32.47
N ALA A 26 13.04 2.71 -33.64
CA ALA A 26 12.09 3.14 -34.67
C ALA A 26 11.22 1.97 -35.17
N GLN A 27 11.79 0.77 -35.32
CA GLN A 27 11.06 -0.42 -35.75
C GLN A 27 10.09 -0.88 -34.65
N ILE A 28 10.49 -0.82 -33.37
CA ILE A 28 9.62 -1.15 -32.21
C ILE A 28 8.47 -0.15 -32.13
N GLU A 29 8.75 1.16 -32.24
CA GLU A 29 7.70 2.19 -32.23
C GLU A 29 6.72 2.03 -33.40
N LYS A 30 7.19 1.65 -34.58
CA LYS A 30 6.32 1.36 -35.73
C LYS A 30 5.42 0.14 -35.51
N SER A 31 5.94 -0.89 -34.81
CA SER A 31 5.22 -2.16 -34.61
C SER A 31 4.29 -2.13 -33.42
N TYR A 32 4.64 -1.41 -32.34
CA TYR A 32 3.97 -1.46 -31.04
C TYR A 32 3.47 -0.10 -30.54
N GLY A 33 3.74 0.98 -31.27
CA GLY A 33 3.34 2.34 -30.93
C GLY A 33 4.41 3.15 -30.19
N LYS A 34 4.25 4.48 -30.22
CA LYS A 34 5.16 5.42 -29.54
C LYS A 34 5.15 5.19 -28.02
N GLY A 35 6.33 5.30 -27.39
CA GLY A 35 6.46 5.16 -25.94
C GLY A 35 6.57 3.71 -25.46
N THR A 36 6.57 2.72 -26.37
CA THR A 36 6.78 1.30 -26.01
C THR A 36 8.15 1.05 -25.38
N VAL A 37 9.16 1.76 -25.83
CA VAL A 37 10.51 1.78 -25.23
C VAL A 37 10.88 3.22 -24.95
N MET A 38 11.31 3.48 -23.71
CA MET A 38 11.76 4.81 -23.29
C MET A 38 13.00 4.67 -22.39
N ARG A 39 13.81 5.70 -22.32
CA ARG A 39 14.90 5.76 -21.34
C ARG A 39 14.30 6.04 -19.96
N LEU A 40 14.85 5.42 -18.94
CA LEU A 40 14.33 5.58 -17.56
C LEU A 40 14.38 7.05 -17.11
N GLY A 41 15.40 7.81 -17.51
CA GLY A 41 15.54 9.23 -17.22
C GLY A 41 14.57 10.16 -17.95
N ASP A 42 13.92 9.67 -19.02
CA ASP A 42 12.95 10.44 -19.82
C ASP A 42 11.52 10.36 -19.23
N ARG A 43 11.33 9.62 -18.13
CA ARG A 43 10.06 9.61 -17.40
C ARG A 43 9.98 10.85 -16.54
N PRO A 44 9.01 11.77 -16.79
CA PRO A 44 8.84 12.98 -15.96
C PRO A 44 8.41 12.68 -14.52
N ASP A 45 7.78 11.53 -14.29
CA ASP A 45 7.23 11.13 -12.97
C ASP A 45 7.91 9.87 -12.47
N MET A 46 9.05 10.03 -11.79
CA MET A 46 9.67 8.95 -11.01
C MET A 46 8.99 8.77 -9.63
N ASN A 47 8.10 9.67 -9.23
CA ASN A 47 7.34 9.57 -7.99
C ASN A 47 6.13 8.66 -8.19
N VAL A 48 6.08 7.58 -7.42
CA VAL A 48 4.92 6.70 -7.37
C VAL A 48 3.90 7.35 -6.44
N ASP A 49 2.73 7.70 -6.98
CA ASP A 49 1.61 8.16 -6.17
C ASP A 49 1.21 7.11 -5.14
N ALA A 50 0.79 7.56 -3.97
CA ALA A 50 0.42 6.68 -2.87
C ALA A 50 -0.91 7.08 -2.23
N ILE A 51 -1.65 6.08 -1.74
CA ILE A 51 -2.81 6.28 -0.87
C ILE A 51 -2.34 6.08 0.56
N PRO A 52 -2.56 7.04 1.50
CA PRO A 52 -2.20 6.88 2.90
C PRO A 52 -2.92 5.68 3.52
N THR A 53 -2.32 5.16 4.58
CA THR A 53 -2.88 3.99 5.28
C THR A 53 -3.78 4.36 6.45
N GLY A 54 -3.84 5.63 6.81
CA GLY A 54 -4.47 6.10 8.04
C GLY A 54 -3.55 6.06 9.26
N SER A 55 -2.33 5.49 9.12
CA SER A 55 -1.28 5.49 10.13
C SER A 55 -0.05 6.23 9.61
N LEU A 56 0.37 7.29 10.31
CA LEU A 56 1.57 8.07 9.95
C LEU A 56 2.85 7.23 10.02
N ALA A 57 2.94 6.34 11.02
CA ALA A 57 4.09 5.46 11.18
C ALA A 57 4.19 4.46 10.01
N LEU A 58 3.05 3.90 9.59
CA LEU A 58 3.04 2.96 8.47
C LEU A 58 3.31 3.66 7.14
N ASP A 59 2.73 4.84 6.92
CA ASP A 59 3.00 5.66 5.74
C ASP A 59 4.49 5.98 5.58
N ALA A 60 5.14 6.31 6.69
CA ALA A 60 6.57 6.56 6.73
C ALA A 60 7.40 5.26 6.57
N ALA A 61 6.95 4.14 7.16
CA ALA A 61 7.62 2.84 6.98
C ALA A 61 7.55 2.36 5.52
N LEU A 62 6.47 2.68 4.80
CA LEU A 62 6.32 2.43 3.37
C LEU A 62 7.24 3.31 2.50
N GLY A 63 7.69 4.46 3.02
CA GLY A 63 8.72 5.30 2.40
C GLY A 63 8.25 6.24 1.30
N ILE A 64 6.99 6.15 0.88
CA ILE A 64 6.36 7.00 -0.14
C ILE A 64 5.06 7.66 0.36
N GLY A 65 4.79 7.58 1.67
CA GLY A 65 3.62 8.20 2.30
C GLY A 65 2.32 7.40 2.16
N GLY A 66 2.40 6.09 1.91
CA GLY A 66 1.25 5.21 1.81
C GLY A 66 1.47 3.99 0.91
N VAL A 67 0.39 3.32 0.52
CA VAL A 67 0.43 2.21 -0.44
C VAL A 67 0.52 2.72 -1.88
N PRO A 68 1.41 2.14 -2.73
CA PRO A 68 1.65 2.62 -4.08
C PRO A 68 0.43 2.41 -5.00
N LYS A 69 0.01 3.44 -5.72
CA LYS A 69 -0.98 3.34 -6.80
C LYS A 69 -0.49 2.47 -7.95
N GLY A 70 -1.42 1.81 -8.64
CA GLY A 70 -1.10 0.92 -9.75
C GLY A 70 -0.40 -0.37 -9.34
N ARG A 71 -0.59 -0.82 -8.09
CA ARG A 71 0.12 -1.97 -7.52
C ARG A 71 -0.80 -2.90 -6.72
N ILE A 72 -0.34 -4.14 -6.60
CA ILE A 72 -0.95 -5.16 -5.75
C ILE A 72 -0.29 -5.10 -4.38
N ILE A 73 -1.12 -5.04 -3.33
CA ILE A 73 -0.73 -5.04 -1.93
C ILE A 73 -1.26 -6.32 -1.29
N GLU A 74 -0.47 -7.00 -0.49
CA GLU A 74 -0.92 -8.11 0.35
C GLU A 74 -0.84 -7.69 1.82
N ILE A 75 -1.97 -7.75 2.53
CA ILE A 75 -2.08 -7.55 3.97
C ILE A 75 -2.38 -8.91 4.59
N TYR A 76 -1.49 -9.44 5.42
CA TYR A 76 -1.68 -10.75 6.00
C TYR A 76 -1.29 -10.78 7.48
N GLY A 77 -1.78 -11.78 8.19
CA GLY A 77 -1.54 -11.95 9.62
C GLY A 77 -2.51 -12.94 10.25
N PRO A 78 -2.37 -13.21 11.55
CA PRO A 78 -3.31 -14.02 12.32
C PRO A 78 -4.72 -13.48 12.28
N GLU A 79 -5.67 -14.29 12.72
CA GLU A 79 -7.04 -13.85 12.96
C GLU A 79 -7.08 -12.68 13.97
N SER A 80 -8.03 -11.77 13.81
CA SER A 80 -8.24 -10.62 14.70
C SER A 80 -7.01 -9.72 14.89
N SER A 81 -6.08 -9.69 13.91
CA SER A 81 -4.89 -8.83 13.97
C SER A 81 -5.10 -7.41 13.44
N GLY A 82 -6.28 -7.10 12.84
CA GLY A 82 -6.60 -5.79 12.28
C GLY A 82 -6.36 -5.66 10.78
N LYS A 83 -6.30 -6.77 10.03
CA LYS A 83 -6.08 -6.76 8.57
C LYS A 83 -7.18 -6.01 7.82
N THR A 84 -8.43 -6.40 8.04
CA THR A 84 -9.61 -5.76 7.43
C THR A 84 -9.74 -4.31 7.87
N THR A 85 -9.48 -4.01 9.14
CA THR A 85 -9.43 -2.64 9.67
C THR A 85 -8.44 -1.78 8.89
N LEU A 86 -7.21 -2.27 8.69
CA LEU A 86 -6.18 -1.53 7.92
C LEU A 86 -6.59 -1.35 6.46
N ALA A 87 -7.16 -2.38 5.83
CA ALA A 87 -7.63 -2.28 4.45
C ALA A 87 -8.75 -1.25 4.31
N LEU A 88 -9.74 -1.25 5.20
CA LEU A 88 -10.83 -0.27 5.22
C LEU A 88 -10.32 1.16 5.45
N HIS A 89 -9.34 1.37 6.32
CA HIS A 89 -8.70 2.68 6.49
C HIS A 89 -8.04 3.17 5.18
N ILE A 90 -7.35 2.28 4.44
CA ILE A 90 -6.77 2.65 3.14
C ILE A 90 -7.85 3.05 2.15
N LEU A 91 -8.98 2.33 2.11
CA LEU A 91 -10.13 2.68 1.25
C LEU A 91 -10.73 4.03 1.67
N ALA A 92 -10.93 4.27 2.98
CA ALA A 92 -11.40 5.54 3.49
C ALA A 92 -10.47 6.71 3.11
N GLU A 93 -9.15 6.51 3.18
CA GLU A 93 -8.18 7.52 2.75
C GLU A 93 -8.21 7.77 1.23
N ALA A 94 -8.53 6.75 0.42
CA ALA A 94 -8.76 6.92 -1.02
C ALA A 94 -10.01 7.77 -1.27
N GLN A 95 -11.13 7.51 -0.59
CA GLN A 95 -12.38 8.28 -0.71
C GLN A 95 -12.20 9.74 -0.27
N LYS A 96 -11.47 10.01 0.83
CA LYS A 96 -11.15 11.39 1.28
C LYS A 96 -10.40 12.20 0.23
N ARG A 97 -9.75 11.55 -0.72
CA ARG A 97 -9.06 12.18 -1.86
C ARG A 97 -9.92 12.25 -3.12
N GLY A 98 -11.22 11.95 -3.00
CA GLY A 98 -12.17 11.93 -4.11
C GLY A 98 -12.07 10.69 -5.00
N GLY A 99 -11.44 9.61 -4.52
CA GLY A 99 -11.32 8.35 -5.25
C GLY A 99 -12.51 7.43 -5.05
N GLU A 100 -12.85 6.68 -6.10
CA GLU A 100 -13.87 5.61 -6.05
C GLU A 100 -13.24 4.33 -5.50
N VAL A 101 -13.96 3.65 -4.62
CA VAL A 101 -13.47 2.42 -3.98
C VAL A 101 -14.47 1.28 -4.04
N ALA A 102 -13.94 0.05 -4.04
CA ALA A 102 -14.75 -1.15 -4.02
C ALA A 102 -14.23 -2.15 -2.98
N PHE A 103 -15.14 -2.97 -2.46
CA PHE A 103 -14.82 -4.05 -1.55
C PHE A 103 -15.47 -5.35 -2.02
N VAL A 104 -14.65 -6.35 -2.28
CA VAL A 104 -15.06 -7.71 -2.65
C VAL A 104 -15.01 -8.56 -1.40
N ASP A 105 -16.17 -8.76 -0.78
CA ASP A 105 -16.35 -9.45 0.50
C ASP A 105 -16.67 -10.93 0.24
N ALA A 106 -15.62 -11.73 0.05
CA ALA A 106 -15.76 -13.18 -0.13
C ALA A 106 -15.98 -13.95 1.20
N GLU A 107 -15.78 -13.31 2.34
CA GLU A 107 -16.09 -13.89 3.66
C GLU A 107 -17.53 -13.60 4.10
N HIS A 108 -18.25 -12.71 3.41
CA HIS A 108 -19.61 -12.23 3.77
C HIS A 108 -19.69 -11.67 5.20
N ALA A 109 -18.65 -10.98 5.63
CA ALA A 109 -18.46 -10.54 7.01
C ALA A 109 -18.27 -9.02 7.18
N LEU A 110 -18.44 -8.24 6.10
CA LEU A 110 -18.32 -6.79 6.16
C LEU A 110 -19.46 -6.19 6.99
N ASP A 111 -19.11 -5.51 8.07
CA ASP A 111 -20.03 -4.70 8.87
C ASP A 111 -19.99 -3.24 8.37
N PRO A 112 -21.09 -2.74 7.78
CA PRO A 112 -21.18 -1.36 7.30
C PRO A 112 -21.12 -0.33 8.42
N VAL A 113 -21.59 -0.64 9.62
CA VAL A 113 -21.51 0.26 10.79
C VAL A 113 -20.05 0.43 11.21
N TYR A 114 -19.31 -0.68 11.24
CA TYR A 114 -17.88 -0.63 11.54
C TYR A 114 -17.11 0.09 10.44
N ALA A 115 -17.39 -0.17 9.16
CA ALA A 115 -16.76 0.52 8.04
C ALA A 115 -16.96 2.05 8.12
N ALA A 116 -18.20 2.49 8.40
CA ALA A 116 -18.50 3.91 8.60
C ALA A 116 -17.73 4.51 9.79
N ALA A 117 -17.59 3.77 10.90
CA ALA A 117 -16.81 4.21 12.06
C ALA A 117 -15.32 4.37 11.75
N LEU A 118 -14.78 3.64 10.77
CA LEU A 118 -13.41 3.79 10.26
C LEU A 118 -13.25 4.97 9.27
N GLY A 119 -14.34 5.65 8.95
CA GLY A 119 -14.35 6.79 8.04
C GLY A 119 -14.59 6.45 6.57
N VAL A 120 -15.07 5.23 6.29
CA VAL A 120 -15.53 4.83 4.95
C VAL A 120 -16.88 5.50 4.68
N ASP A 121 -17.01 6.17 3.54
CA ASP A 121 -18.31 6.57 3.00
C ASP A 121 -19.00 5.32 2.41
N THR A 122 -19.92 4.77 3.20
CA THR A 122 -20.63 3.53 2.86
C THR A 122 -21.66 3.73 1.74
N ASP A 123 -22.13 4.95 1.52
CA ASP A 123 -23.12 5.27 0.49
C ASP A 123 -22.48 5.24 -0.91
N SER A 124 -21.18 5.57 -1.01
CA SER A 124 -20.44 5.57 -2.27
C SER A 124 -19.58 4.30 -2.49
N MET A 125 -19.28 3.52 -1.45
CA MET A 125 -18.45 2.33 -1.59
C MET A 125 -19.18 1.21 -2.33
N LEU A 126 -18.59 0.70 -3.42
CA LEU A 126 -19.09 -0.46 -4.13
C LEU A 126 -18.79 -1.74 -3.35
N VAL A 127 -19.79 -2.56 -3.08
CA VAL A 127 -19.62 -3.85 -2.39
C VAL A 127 -20.11 -4.99 -3.27
N SER A 128 -19.34 -6.07 -3.34
CA SER A 128 -19.69 -7.32 -4.00
C SER A 128 -19.46 -8.49 -3.08
N GLN A 129 -20.41 -9.43 -3.03
CA GLN A 129 -20.35 -10.65 -2.24
C GLN A 129 -20.44 -11.87 -3.18
N PRO A 130 -19.33 -12.29 -3.78
CA PRO A 130 -19.29 -13.37 -4.75
C PRO A 130 -19.38 -14.75 -4.10
N ASP A 131 -20.01 -15.70 -4.79
CA ASP A 131 -20.15 -17.09 -4.33
C ASP A 131 -18.90 -17.94 -4.61
N THR A 132 -18.10 -17.57 -5.61
CA THR A 132 -16.91 -18.34 -6.03
C THR A 132 -15.67 -17.47 -6.17
N GLY A 133 -14.49 -18.08 -6.04
CA GLY A 133 -13.23 -17.39 -6.25
C GLY A 133 -13.04 -16.83 -7.66
N GLU A 134 -13.55 -17.56 -8.69
CA GLU A 134 -13.55 -17.08 -10.07
C GLU A 134 -14.38 -15.81 -10.21
N GLN A 135 -15.59 -15.79 -9.66
CA GLN A 135 -16.49 -14.62 -9.70
C GLN A 135 -15.87 -13.42 -8.98
N ALA A 136 -15.28 -13.62 -7.80
CA ALA A 136 -14.58 -12.58 -7.05
C ALA A 136 -13.47 -11.92 -7.87
N LEU A 137 -12.64 -12.74 -8.52
CA LEU A 137 -11.49 -12.26 -9.29
C LEU A 137 -11.91 -11.65 -10.65
N GLU A 138 -12.99 -12.14 -11.27
CA GLU A 138 -13.56 -11.55 -12.48
C GLU A 138 -14.20 -10.18 -12.20
N ILE A 139 -14.93 -10.04 -11.09
CA ILE A 139 -15.47 -8.75 -10.64
C ILE A 139 -14.34 -7.77 -10.36
N THR A 140 -13.30 -8.21 -9.65
CA THR A 140 -12.11 -7.40 -9.39
C THR A 140 -11.44 -6.95 -10.70
N ASP A 141 -11.28 -7.85 -11.67
CA ASP A 141 -10.71 -7.52 -12.99
C ASP A 141 -11.59 -6.50 -13.76
N ALA A 142 -12.92 -6.65 -13.72
CA ALA A 142 -13.85 -5.74 -14.36
C ALA A 142 -13.79 -4.33 -13.74
N LEU A 143 -13.79 -4.23 -12.41
CA LEU A 143 -13.67 -2.96 -11.68
C LEU A 143 -12.34 -2.25 -12.00
N VAL A 144 -11.21 -2.97 -11.91
CA VAL A 144 -9.89 -2.42 -12.25
C VAL A 144 -9.83 -1.98 -13.70
N ARG A 145 -10.37 -2.78 -14.62
CA ARG A 145 -10.34 -2.50 -16.06
C ARG A 145 -11.18 -1.29 -16.46
N SER A 146 -12.19 -0.95 -15.68
CA SER A 146 -13.01 0.25 -15.92
C SER A 146 -12.16 1.53 -15.90
N GLY A 147 -11.06 1.54 -15.14
CA GLY A 147 -10.21 2.71 -14.90
C GLY A 147 -10.86 3.79 -14.04
N ALA A 148 -12.05 3.52 -13.50
CA ALA A 148 -12.82 4.46 -12.68
C ALA A 148 -12.65 4.21 -11.17
N VAL A 149 -12.03 3.09 -10.76
CA VAL A 149 -11.86 2.70 -9.36
C VAL A 149 -10.40 2.90 -8.94
N ASP A 150 -10.17 3.66 -7.87
CA ASP A 150 -8.84 3.96 -7.33
C ASP A 150 -8.30 2.85 -6.43
N ALA A 151 -9.17 2.20 -5.66
CA ALA A 151 -8.76 1.12 -4.79
C ALA A 151 -9.84 0.02 -4.67
N VAL A 152 -9.39 -1.24 -4.67
CA VAL A 152 -10.24 -2.42 -4.47
C VAL A 152 -9.66 -3.25 -3.33
N GLY A 153 -10.47 -3.53 -2.30
CA GLY A 153 -10.18 -4.50 -1.25
C GLY A 153 -10.79 -5.86 -1.60
N VAL A 154 -10.06 -6.95 -1.38
CA VAL A 154 -10.55 -8.34 -1.53
C VAL A 154 -10.33 -9.06 -0.20
N ASP A 155 -11.39 -9.41 0.50
CA ASP A 155 -11.38 -10.07 1.80
C ASP A 155 -12.14 -11.40 1.75
N SER A 156 -11.50 -12.51 1.93
CA SER A 156 -10.06 -12.73 1.93
C SER A 156 -9.65 -13.77 0.88
N VAL A 157 -8.35 -13.83 0.56
CA VAL A 157 -7.81 -14.86 -0.34
C VAL A 157 -8.18 -16.28 0.14
N ALA A 158 -8.27 -16.48 1.45
CA ALA A 158 -8.63 -17.78 2.03
C ALA A 158 -10.05 -18.22 1.67
N ALA A 159 -10.96 -17.28 1.44
CA ALA A 159 -12.36 -17.51 1.07
C ALA A 159 -12.58 -17.62 -0.45
N LEU A 160 -11.55 -17.38 -1.28
CA LEU A 160 -11.65 -17.52 -2.74
C LEU A 160 -11.66 -19.02 -3.12
N THR A 161 -12.77 -19.68 -2.85
CA THR A 161 -12.96 -21.10 -3.15
C THR A 161 -13.25 -21.28 -4.63
N PRO A 162 -12.49 -22.14 -5.36
CA PRO A 162 -12.76 -22.47 -6.75
C PRO A 162 -14.14 -23.08 -6.93
N ARG A 163 -14.84 -22.72 -8.02
CA ARG A 163 -16.17 -23.25 -8.34
C ARG A 163 -16.21 -24.79 -8.32
N ALA A 164 -15.19 -25.43 -8.88
CA ALA A 164 -15.11 -26.88 -8.92
C ALA A 164 -15.06 -27.52 -7.51
N GLU A 165 -14.53 -26.81 -6.52
CA GLU A 165 -14.52 -27.24 -5.12
C GLU A 165 -15.89 -27.08 -4.46
N ILE A 166 -16.63 -26.02 -4.82
CA ILE A 166 -18.00 -25.78 -4.33
C ILE A 166 -19.01 -26.79 -4.91
N GLU A 167 -18.84 -27.13 -6.20
CA GLU A 167 -19.70 -28.09 -6.92
C GLU A 167 -19.34 -29.55 -6.64
N GLY A 168 -18.19 -29.83 -6.02
CA GLY A 168 -17.73 -31.17 -5.67
C GLY A 168 -18.46 -31.75 -4.45
N GLU A 169 -18.27 -33.05 -4.22
CA GLU A 169 -18.84 -33.73 -3.07
C GLU A 169 -17.98 -33.53 -1.80
N MET A 170 -18.60 -33.61 -0.63
CA MET A 170 -17.89 -33.55 0.64
C MET A 170 -16.91 -34.72 0.77
N GLY A 171 -15.62 -34.41 0.87
CA GLY A 171 -14.53 -35.39 0.93
C GLY A 171 -13.67 -35.44 -0.32
N ASP A 172 -14.06 -34.79 -1.40
CA ASP A 172 -13.23 -34.66 -2.58
C ASP A 172 -11.95 -33.87 -2.29
N THR A 173 -10.87 -34.20 -2.99
CA THR A 173 -9.58 -33.54 -2.81
C THR A 173 -9.28 -32.61 -4.00
N PHE A 174 -9.22 -31.31 -3.74
CA PHE A 174 -8.99 -30.27 -4.75
C PHE A 174 -7.61 -29.60 -4.57
N VAL A 175 -6.56 -30.39 -4.49
CA VAL A 175 -5.21 -29.90 -4.21
C VAL A 175 -4.73 -28.92 -5.27
N GLY A 176 -4.41 -27.70 -4.82
CA GLY A 176 -3.76 -26.67 -5.63
C GLY A 176 -4.66 -25.91 -6.60
N LEU A 177 -5.99 -26.13 -6.63
CA LEU A 177 -6.90 -25.39 -7.50
C LEU A 177 -6.90 -23.89 -7.16
N GLN A 178 -7.02 -23.54 -5.89
CA GLN A 178 -6.96 -22.13 -5.45
C GLN A 178 -5.64 -21.46 -5.86
N ALA A 179 -4.51 -22.16 -5.74
CA ALA A 179 -3.20 -21.59 -6.14
C ALA A 179 -3.10 -21.40 -7.66
N ARG A 180 -3.72 -22.26 -8.47
CA ARG A 180 -3.81 -22.10 -9.93
C ARG A 180 -4.69 -20.92 -10.30
N LEU A 181 -5.86 -20.81 -9.68
CA LEU A 181 -6.80 -19.71 -9.86
C LEU A 181 -6.12 -18.35 -9.54
N MET A 182 -5.48 -18.24 -8.39
CA MET A 182 -4.73 -17.04 -8.01
C MET A 182 -3.59 -16.71 -8.98
N SER A 183 -2.84 -17.72 -9.42
CA SER A 183 -1.74 -17.53 -10.39
C SER A 183 -2.24 -17.01 -11.74
N GLN A 184 -3.39 -17.51 -12.21
CA GLN A 184 -4.01 -17.09 -13.46
C GLN A 184 -4.55 -15.65 -13.34
N ALA A 185 -5.30 -15.36 -12.29
CA ALA A 185 -5.89 -14.05 -12.05
C ALA A 185 -4.83 -12.96 -11.88
N LEU A 186 -3.83 -13.18 -11.04
CA LEU A 186 -2.78 -12.18 -10.78
C LEU A 186 -1.93 -11.89 -12.03
N ARG A 187 -1.71 -12.89 -12.90
CA ARG A 187 -1.04 -12.69 -14.18
C ARG A 187 -1.83 -11.75 -15.10
N LYS A 188 -3.17 -11.86 -15.07
CA LYS A 188 -4.07 -11.02 -15.86
C LYS A 188 -4.22 -9.63 -15.27
N LEU A 189 -4.44 -9.54 -13.95
CA LEU A 189 -4.66 -8.31 -13.20
C LEU A 189 -3.43 -7.38 -13.17
N ALA A 190 -2.22 -7.92 -13.02
CA ALA A 190 -1.01 -7.10 -12.80
C ALA A 190 -0.76 -6.07 -13.91
N GLY A 191 -1.01 -6.45 -15.17
CA GLY A 191 -0.84 -5.54 -16.32
C GLY A 191 -1.92 -4.45 -16.37
N THR A 192 -3.14 -4.78 -16.00
CA THR A 192 -4.28 -3.83 -15.98
C THR A 192 -4.14 -2.84 -14.82
N ILE A 193 -3.86 -3.34 -13.62
CA ILE A 193 -3.64 -2.54 -12.40
C ILE A 193 -2.59 -1.45 -12.63
N ALA A 194 -1.46 -1.81 -13.27
CA ALA A 194 -0.39 -0.85 -13.56
C ALA A 194 -0.80 0.26 -14.55
N LYS A 195 -1.76 -0.02 -15.44
CA LYS A 195 -2.24 0.94 -16.45
C LYS A 195 -3.33 1.86 -15.91
N THR A 196 -4.16 1.36 -15.00
CA THR A 196 -5.31 2.09 -14.45
C THR A 196 -4.99 2.86 -13.16
N ASN A 197 -3.75 2.74 -12.66
CA ASN A 197 -3.33 3.30 -11.36
C ASN A 197 -4.18 2.85 -10.16
N CYS A 198 -4.98 1.79 -10.31
CA CYS A 198 -5.78 1.23 -9.23
C CYS A 198 -4.89 0.50 -8.21
N VAL A 199 -5.20 0.63 -6.93
CA VAL A 199 -4.59 -0.19 -5.87
C VAL A 199 -5.47 -1.42 -5.64
N VAL A 200 -4.91 -2.63 -5.69
CA VAL A 200 -5.65 -3.84 -5.31
C VAL A 200 -5.04 -4.44 -4.06
N ILE A 201 -5.84 -4.48 -2.99
CA ILE A 201 -5.46 -4.97 -1.66
C ILE A 201 -6.04 -6.37 -1.49
N PHE A 202 -5.18 -7.37 -1.39
CA PHE A 202 -5.58 -8.72 -1.01
C PHE A 202 -5.33 -8.93 0.48
N ILE A 203 -6.40 -9.20 1.22
CA ILE A 203 -6.31 -9.62 2.62
C ILE A 203 -6.10 -11.13 2.65
N ASN A 204 -5.13 -11.60 3.44
CA ASN A 204 -4.78 -13.01 3.48
C ASN A 204 -4.63 -13.52 4.91
N GLN A 205 -4.90 -14.80 5.08
CA GLN A 205 -4.78 -15.49 6.35
C GLN A 205 -3.49 -16.30 6.41
N LEU A 206 -2.98 -16.51 7.62
CA LEU A 206 -1.86 -17.40 7.88
C LEU A 206 -2.34 -18.82 8.11
N ARG A 207 -1.57 -19.77 7.62
CA ARG A 207 -1.70 -21.21 7.87
C ARG A 207 -0.35 -21.76 8.32
N MET A 208 -0.39 -22.81 9.09
CA MET A 208 0.82 -23.51 9.54
C MET A 208 1.11 -24.67 8.59
N LYS A 209 2.33 -24.73 8.08
CA LYS A 209 2.81 -25.88 7.32
C LYS A 209 3.07 -27.04 8.27
N ILE A 210 2.48 -28.19 7.98
CA ILE A 210 2.69 -29.42 8.73
C ILE A 210 4.09 -29.97 8.39
N GLY A 211 4.84 -30.45 9.39
CA GLY A 211 6.13 -31.12 9.19
C GLY A 211 7.34 -30.20 9.06
N VAL A 212 7.21 -28.89 9.25
CA VAL A 212 8.36 -27.97 9.29
C VAL A 212 8.97 -27.99 10.69
N MET A 213 10.09 -28.70 10.87
CA MET A 213 10.80 -28.80 12.16
C MET A 213 11.75 -27.60 12.38
N TYR A 214 12.25 -26.96 11.31
CA TYR A 214 13.18 -25.83 11.37
C TYR A 214 12.71 -24.70 10.45
N GLY A 215 12.91 -23.45 10.87
CA GLY A 215 12.50 -22.26 10.14
C GLY A 215 11.07 -21.81 10.49
N ASN A 216 10.52 -20.89 9.68
CA ASN A 216 9.18 -20.36 9.91
C ASN A 216 8.12 -21.26 9.23
N PRO A 217 7.24 -21.91 10.01
CA PRO A 217 6.17 -22.77 9.47
C PRO A 217 5.00 -21.96 8.89
N GLU A 218 4.90 -20.65 9.18
CA GLU A 218 3.80 -19.81 8.71
C GLU A 218 3.82 -19.62 7.19
N THR A 219 2.67 -19.75 6.57
CA THR A 219 2.47 -19.47 5.14
C THR A 219 1.11 -18.84 4.91
N THR A 220 1.00 -18.05 3.85
CA THR A 220 -0.28 -17.48 3.40
C THR A 220 -1.02 -18.46 2.49
N THR A 221 -2.36 -18.35 2.40
CA THR A 221 -3.22 -19.13 1.51
C THR A 221 -3.08 -18.67 0.05
N GLY A 222 -3.65 -19.41 -0.91
CA GLY A 222 -3.61 -19.06 -2.34
C GLY A 222 -2.27 -19.32 -3.03
N GLY A 223 -1.36 -20.08 -2.43
CA GLY A 223 -0.07 -20.46 -3.00
C GLY A 223 0.97 -19.35 -2.94
N ASN A 224 1.92 -19.38 -3.90
CA ASN A 224 3.04 -18.42 -3.92
C ASN A 224 2.84 -17.23 -4.86
N ALA A 225 1.79 -17.21 -5.68
CA ALA A 225 1.63 -16.19 -6.72
C ALA A 225 1.59 -14.78 -6.14
N LEU A 226 0.83 -14.56 -5.07
CA LEU A 226 0.72 -13.25 -4.41
C LEU A 226 2.07 -12.75 -3.87
N LYS A 227 2.92 -13.65 -3.37
CA LYS A 227 4.27 -13.31 -2.90
C LYS A 227 5.15 -12.71 -4.00
N PHE A 228 4.95 -13.12 -5.26
CA PHE A 228 5.69 -12.59 -6.41
C PHE A 228 5.04 -11.34 -6.98
N TYR A 229 3.72 -11.34 -7.18
CA TYR A 229 2.98 -10.26 -7.84
C TYR A 229 2.82 -9.01 -6.97
N SER A 230 2.65 -9.15 -5.64
CA SER A 230 2.55 -8.00 -4.74
C SER A 230 3.80 -7.12 -4.79
N SER A 231 3.60 -5.81 -4.81
CA SER A 231 4.67 -4.83 -4.67
C SER A 231 4.99 -4.52 -3.22
N VAL A 232 3.98 -4.60 -2.35
CA VAL A 232 4.10 -4.43 -0.91
C VAL A 232 3.42 -5.61 -0.22
N ARG A 233 4.05 -6.11 0.85
CA ARG A 233 3.48 -7.13 1.74
C ARG A 233 3.61 -6.66 3.17
N LEU A 234 2.48 -6.66 3.88
CA LEU A 234 2.35 -6.19 5.25
C LEU A 234 1.98 -7.36 6.15
N ASP A 235 2.85 -7.66 7.12
CA ASP A 235 2.59 -8.64 8.19
C ASP A 235 2.01 -7.89 9.39
N VAL A 236 0.71 -8.10 9.66
CA VAL A 236 -0.03 -7.42 10.72
C VAL A 236 -0.16 -8.34 11.92
N ARG A 237 0.35 -7.88 13.08
CA ARG A 237 0.35 -8.66 14.32
C ARG A 237 -0.28 -7.87 15.45
N ARG A 238 -1.18 -8.53 16.16
CA ARG A 238 -1.74 -8.02 17.41
C ARG A 238 -0.69 -8.12 18.53
N GLY A 239 -0.50 -7.03 19.27
CA GLY A 239 0.31 -6.96 20.47
C GLY A 239 -0.53 -6.91 21.75
N ASP A 240 -0.05 -6.12 22.72
CA ASP A 240 -0.70 -5.99 24.03
C ASP A 240 -2.08 -5.36 23.94
N SER A 241 -2.98 -5.80 24.83
CA SER A 241 -4.31 -5.21 24.97
C SER A 241 -4.24 -3.86 25.65
N ILE A 242 -5.00 -2.88 25.14
CA ILE A 242 -5.21 -1.56 25.74
C ILE A 242 -6.41 -1.67 26.66
N LYS A 243 -6.25 -1.21 27.89
CA LYS A 243 -7.31 -1.27 28.92
C LYS A 243 -7.63 0.12 29.44
N GLU A 244 -8.91 0.40 29.56
CA GLU A 244 -9.45 1.59 30.22
C GLU A 244 -10.48 1.18 31.26
N GLY A 245 -10.31 1.64 32.50
CA GLY A 245 -11.21 1.27 33.61
C GLY A 245 -11.35 -0.24 33.85
N GLY A 246 -10.32 -1.03 33.50
CA GLY A 246 -10.32 -2.50 33.61
C GLY A 246 -10.87 -3.24 32.38
N ASN A 247 -11.54 -2.56 31.46
CA ASN A 247 -12.07 -3.14 30.22
C ASN A 247 -11.03 -3.08 29.09
N VAL A 248 -11.01 -4.09 28.23
CA VAL A 248 -10.17 -4.09 27.03
C VAL A 248 -10.89 -3.26 25.97
N VAL A 249 -10.29 -2.13 25.59
CA VAL A 249 -10.86 -1.17 24.63
C VAL A 249 -10.13 -1.18 23.27
N GLY A 250 -8.99 -1.85 23.19
CA GLY A 250 -8.21 -1.90 21.96
C GLY A 250 -6.98 -2.80 22.10
N ASN A 251 -6.13 -2.74 21.11
CA ASN A 251 -4.84 -3.44 21.12
C ASN A 251 -3.76 -2.63 20.39
N LYS A 252 -2.54 -2.79 20.85
CA LYS A 252 -1.36 -2.36 20.10
C LYS A 252 -1.19 -3.27 18.89
N THR A 253 -0.91 -2.69 17.75
CA THR A 253 -0.72 -3.43 16.51
C THR A 253 0.67 -3.13 15.96
N ARG A 254 1.38 -4.19 15.57
CA ARG A 254 2.63 -4.09 14.83
C ARG A 254 2.38 -4.46 13.38
N VAL A 255 2.83 -3.62 12.45
CA VAL A 255 2.84 -3.91 11.02
C VAL A 255 4.29 -3.91 10.53
N LYS A 256 4.72 -5.04 9.99
CA LYS A 256 6.04 -5.18 9.36
C LYS A 256 5.92 -5.15 7.85
N VAL A 257 6.68 -4.28 7.20
CA VAL A 257 6.79 -4.21 5.74
C VAL A 257 7.76 -5.30 5.28
N VAL A 258 7.26 -6.50 5.02
CA VAL A 258 8.10 -7.67 4.69
C VAL A 258 8.65 -7.61 3.27
N LYS A 259 7.90 -6.97 2.36
CA LYS A 259 8.31 -6.74 0.98
C LYS A 259 7.90 -5.34 0.56
N ASN A 260 8.81 -4.65 -0.12
CA ASN A 260 8.54 -3.33 -0.69
C ASN A 260 9.37 -3.16 -1.97
N LYS A 261 8.70 -2.86 -3.10
CA LYS A 261 9.36 -2.60 -4.39
C LYS A 261 9.54 -1.11 -4.68
N VAL A 262 9.04 -0.23 -3.81
CA VAL A 262 9.07 1.24 -4.01
C VAL A 262 9.96 1.96 -2.99
N ALA A 263 10.36 1.27 -1.90
CA ALA A 263 11.27 1.77 -0.88
C ALA A 263 11.98 0.59 -0.18
N PRO A 264 12.98 0.84 0.69
CA PRO A 264 13.63 -0.22 1.47
C PRO A 264 12.63 -0.97 2.35
N PRO A 265 12.60 -2.33 2.30
CA PRO A 265 11.70 -3.16 3.11
C PRO A 265 12.21 -3.31 4.55
N PHE A 266 11.46 -4.13 5.33
CA PHE A 266 11.73 -4.58 6.71
C PHE A 266 11.57 -3.52 7.78
N ARG A 267 11.03 -2.34 7.46
CA ARG A 267 10.62 -1.36 8.45
C ARG A 267 9.37 -1.84 9.17
N GLU A 268 9.20 -1.36 10.40
CA GLU A 268 8.06 -1.70 11.25
C GLU A 268 7.34 -0.42 11.68
N ALA A 269 6.03 -0.51 11.77
CA ALA A 269 5.16 0.54 12.30
C ALA A 269 4.37 -0.02 13.49
N TYR A 270 4.13 0.82 14.48
CA TYR A 270 3.38 0.49 15.68
C TYR A 270 2.31 1.55 15.89
N PHE A 271 1.08 1.11 16.07
CA PHE A 271 -0.06 1.97 16.35
C PHE A 271 -1.13 1.24 17.14
N ASP A 272 -2.04 1.99 17.75
CA ASP A 272 -3.15 1.45 18.52
C ASP A 272 -4.38 1.29 17.62
N ILE A 273 -5.04 0.12 17.68
CA ILE A 273 -6.37 -0.10 17.11
C ILE A 273 -7.36 -0.11 18.25
N MET A 274 -8.27 0.86 18.27
CA MET A 274 -9.37 0.96 19.23
C MET A 274 -10.61 0.25 18.69
N TYR A 275 -11.24 -0.57 19.51
CA TYR A 275 -12.44 -1.32 19.09
C TYR A 275 -13.58 -0.38 18.76
N GLY A 276 -14.22 -0.59 17.61
CA GLY A 276 -15.29 0.27 17.10
C GLY A 276 -14.83 1.62 16.51
N GLN A 277 -13.53 1.97 16.59
CA GLN A 277 -13.00 3.25 16.11
C GLN A 277 -11.83 3.10 15.14
N GLY A 278 -11.16 1.92 15.10
CA GLY A 278 -10.02 1.66 14.24
C GLY A 278 -8.71 2.26 14.73
N ILE A 279 -7.86 2.69 13.80
CA ILE A 279 -6.53 3.23 14.09
C ILE A 279 -6.65 4.55 14.86
N SER A 280 -6.00 4.62 16.01
CA SER A 280 -6.01 5.82 16.88
C SER A 280 -5.09 6.90 16.32
N LYS A 281 -5.55 7.65 15.32
CA LYS A 281 -4.79 8.73 14.67
C LYS A 281 -4.17 9.70 15.70
N TRP A 282 -4.98 10.20 16.64
CA TRP A 282 -4.52 11.17 17.63
C TRP A 282 -3.53 10.54 18.63
N GLY A 283 -3.76 9.28 19.00
CA GLY A 283 -2.85 8.55 19.88
C GLY A 283 -1.49 8.34 19.25
N GLU A 284 -1.47 7.97 17.98
CA GLU A 284 -0.25 7.81 17.19
C GLU A 284 0.48 9.13 17.00
N LEU A 285 -0.24 10.21 16.67
CA LEU A 285 0.33 11.54 16.50
C LEU A 285 1.07 12.01 17.76
N VAL A 286 0.45 11.82 18.95
CA VAL A 286 1.08 12.18 20.23
C VAL A 286 2.34 11.34 20.47
N ASP A 287 2.29 10.03 20.25
CA ASP A 287 3.44 9.14 20.46
C ASP A 287 4.61 9.51 19.54
N LEU A 288 4.34 9.76 18.27
CA LEU A 288 5.34 10.17 17.29
C LEU A 288 5.92 11.57 17.59
N ALA A 289 5.06 12.52 17.99
CA ALA A 289 5.49 13.86 18.36
C ALA A 289 6.42 13.84 19.59
N VAL A 290 6.14 12.98 20.58
CA VAL A 290 7.02 12.78 21.74
C VAL A 290 8.33 12.10 21.31
N GLN A 291 8.26 11.07 20.48
CA GLN A 291 9.47 10.36 20.02
C GLN A 291 10.40 11.26 19.18
N LEU A 292 9.84 12.27 18.54
CA LEU A 292 10.58 13.25 17.72
C LEU A 292 10.98 14.52 18.47
N ASP A 293 10.70 14.59 19.78
CA ASP A 293 10.93 15.78 20.62
C ASP A 293 10.17 17.05 20.15
N ILE A 294 9.10 16.88 19.35
CA ILE A 294 8.18 17.97 18.94
C ILE A 294 7.29 18.34 20.12
N VAL A 295 6.85 17.32 20.87
CA VAL A 295 6.14 17.45 22.14
C VAL A 295 7.02 16.90 23.24
N GLN A 296 7.32 17.70 24.25
CA GLN A 296 8.12 17.30 25.41
C GLN A 296 7.22 16.61 26.44
N LYS A 297 7.67 15.48 26.98
CA LYS A 297 7.02 14.76 28.07
C LYS A 297 7.85 14.81 29.33
N SER A 298 7.29 15.40 30.41
CA SER A 298 7.90 15.44 31.74
C SER A 298 6.96 14.81 32.76
N GLY A 299 7.23 13.60 33.17
CA GLY A 299 6.31 12.81 34.00
C GLY A 299 4.97 12.58 33.29
N SER A 300 3.87 13.07 33.90
CA SER A 300 2.51 13.00 33.29
C SER A 300 2.18 14.23 32.44
N TRP A 301 3.02 15.26 32.41
CA TRP A 301 2.77 16.50 31.67
C TRP A 301 3.37 16.49 30.29
N PHE A 302 2.64 17.07 29.35
CA PHE A 302 3.03 17.25 27.96
C PHE A 302 3.06 18.75 27.67
N SER A 303 4.11 19.22 26.96
CA SER A 303 4.29 20.60 26.55
C SER A 303 4.78 20.71 25.11
N MET A 304 4.46 21.83 24.47
CA MET A 304 4.94 22.19 23.15
C MET A 304 5.60 23.57 23.27
N GLY A 305 6.93 23.64 23.17
CA GLY A 305 7.68 24.80 23.59
C GLY A 305 7.46 25.07 25.08
N ASP A 306 7.06 26.31 25.41
CA ASP A 306 6.80 26.75 26.79
C ASP A 306 5.33 26.50 27.24
N GLU A 307 4.47 26.06 26.34
CA GLU A 307 3.04 25.86 26.61
C GLU A 307 2.74 24.42 27.06
N ARG A 308 2.01 24.26 28.18
CA ARG A 308 1.50 22.96 28.63
C ARG A 308 0.21 22.63 27.90
N ILE A 309 0.21 21.52 27.14
CA ILE A 309 -0.92 21.08 26.31
C ILE A 309 -1.77 20.00 26.95
N GLY A 310 -1.36 19.42 28.08
CA GLY A 310 -2.19 18.45 28.81
C GLY A 310 -1.44 17.65 29.85
N GLN A 311 -2.21 17.02 30.76
CA GLN A 311 -1.72 16.04 31.70
C GLN A 311 -2.30 14.67 31.32
N GLY A 312 -1.43 13.72 30.98
CA GLY A 312 -1.80 12.41 30.41
C GLY A 312 -2.08 12.46 28.93
N LYS A 313 -1.92 11.31 28.26
CA LYS A 313 -2.06 11.17 26.80
C LYS A 313 -3.46 11.55 26.29
N ASP A 314 -4.51 11.22 27.07
CA ASP A 314 -5.89 11.47 26.65
C ASP A 314 -6.25 12.97 26.67
N SER A 315 -5.70 13.73 27.63
CA SER A 315 -5.87 15.20 27.64
C SER A 315 -5.20 15.84 26.43
N VAL A 316 -4.03 15.32 26.01
CA VAL A 316 -3.32 15.81 24.81
C VAL A 316 -4.07 15.46 23.52
N LYS A 317 -4.64 14.26 23.43
CA LYS A 317 -5.52 13.89 22.31
C LYS A 317 -6.71 14.86 22.21
N ALA A 318 -7.38 15.12 23.32
CA ALA A 318 -8.51 16.04 23.37
C ALA A 318 -8.10 17.49 23.00
N TYR A 319 -6.92 17.94 23.44
CA TYR A 319 -6.37 19.23 23.08
C TYR A 319 -6.13 19.34 21.57
N LEU A 320 -5.49 18.34 20.96
CA LEU A 320 -5.24 18.33 19.51
C LEU A 320 -6.54 18.24 18.69
N GLN A 321 -7.55 17.51 19.17
CA GLN A 321 -8.87 17.46 18.54
C GLN A 321 -9.61 18.81 18.58
N ALA A 322 -9.46 19.55 19.69
CA ALA A 322 -10.06 20.86 19.87
C ALA A 322 -9.31 21.99 19.14
N ASN A 323 -8.03 21.75 18.76
CA ASN A 323 -7.17 22.74 18.11
C ASN A 323 -6.61 22.18 16.78
N PRO A 324 -7.42 22.15 15.70
CA PRO A 324 -7.03 21.52 14.42
C PRO A 324 -5.78 22.16 13.79
N GLU A 325 -5.60 23.47 13.91
CA GLU A 325 -4.41 24.17 13.37
C GLU A 325 -3.12 23.71 14.04
N VAL A 326 -3.15 23.53 15.37
CA VAL A 326 -2.01 22.97 16.13
C VAL A 326 -1.76 21.53 15.74
N ALA A 327 -2.81 20.74 15.61
CA ALA A 327 -2.72 19.34 15.20
C ALA A 327 -2.09 19.20 13.81
N GLU A 328 -2.47 20.03 12.85
CA GLU A 328 -1.91 20.05 11.49
C GLU A 328 -0.42 20.42 11.51
N GLN A 329 -0.04 21.43 12.30
CA GLN A 329 1.35 21.83 12.47
C GLN A 329 2.19 20.68 13.07
N VAL A 330 1.68 20.01 14.11
CA VAL A 330 2.35 18.85 14.73
C VAL A 330 2.46 17.72 13.72
N GLU A 331 1.38 17.39 12.99
CA GLU A 331 1.39 16.34 11.96
C GLU A 331 2.42 16.65 10.88
N GLN A 332 2.50 17.88 10.39
CA GLN A 332 3.48 18.29 9.39
C GLN A 332 4.91 18.16 9.91
N GLN A 333 5.17 18.62 11.15
CA GLN A 333 6.49 18.46 11.77
C GLN A 333 6.86 16.99 11.98
N VAL A 334 5.90 16.14 12.35
CA VAL A 334 6.09 14.70 12.46
C VAL A 334 6.47 14.13 11.08
N ARG A 335 5.72 14.42 10.03
CA ARG A 335 6.00 13.96 8.66
C ARG A 335 7.39 14.36 8.19
N ASP A 336 7.78 15.61 8.43
CA ASP A 336 9.09 16.14 8.02
C ASP A 336 10.27 15.51 8.77
N ASN A 337 10.05 14.96 9.95
CA ASN A 337 11.08 14.40 10.81
C ASN A 337 11.04 12.86 10.93
N MET A 338 10.05 12.18 10.31
CA MET A 338 9.89 10.72 10.41
C MET A 338 11.13 9.91 9.99
N TYR A 339 11.99 10.47 9.10
CA TYR A 339 13.23 9.83 8.70
C TYR A 339 14.18 9.59 9.88
N LYS A 340 14.09 10.37 10.98
CA LYS A 340 14.91 10.21 12.18
C LYS A 340 14.58 8.94 12.96
N ILE A 341 13.30 8.52 12.94
CA ILE A 341 12.81 7.32 13.65
C ILE A 341 13.06 6.06 12.84
N LEU A 342 12.94 6.15 11.52
CA LEU A 342 12.99 4.98 10.63
C LEU A 342 14.40 4.45 10.36
N GLY A 343 15.37 4.85 11.17
CA GLY A 343 16.73 4.29 11.08
C GLY A 343 17.48 4.75 9.85
N GLY A 344 17.77 6.02 9.84
CA GLY A 344 18.88 6.66 9.22
C GLY A 344 19.22 6.44 7.77
N GLY A 345 19.45 7.51 7.07
CA GLY A 345 20.26 7.55 5.85
C GLY A 345 19.50 7.76 4.55
N GLN A 346 18.30 8.33 4.59
CA GLN A 346 17.78 8.98 3.38
C GLN A 346 17.60 10.47 3.63
N ALA A 347 18.19 11.25 2.73
CA ALA A 347 18.05 12.68 2.67
C ALA A 347 16.57 13.09 2.75
N LYS A 348 16.31 14.23 3.43
CA LYS A 348 15.07 14.98 3.29
C LYS A 348 14.48 14.78 1.89
N PRO A 349 13.18 14.50 1.75
CA PRO A 349 12.56 14.58 0.45
C PRO A 349 12.94 15.91 -0.17
N ALA A 350 13.52 15.90 -1.37
CA ALA A 350 13.91 17.12 -2.06
C ALA A 350 12.64 17.99 -2.14
N LYS A 351 12.70 19.20 -1.58
CA LYS A 351 11.67 20.22 -1.83
C LYS A 351 11.42 20.21 -3.33
N ALA A 352 10.14 20.15 -3.71
CA ALA A 352 9.75 20.25 -5.10
C ALA A 352 10.58 21.36 -5.74
N ALA A 353 11.36 21.02 -6.75
CA ALA A 353 12.21 21.97 -7.44
C ALA A 353 11.29 23.08 -7.97
N GLU A 354 11.52 24.29 -7.54
CA GLU A 354 10.93 25.47 -8.15
C GLU A 354 11.21 25.35 -9.65
N LYS A 355 10.17 25.51 -10.44
CA LYS A 355 10.27 25.46 -11.90
C LYS A 355 11.43 26.35 -12.34
N PRO A 356 12.34 25.90 -13.21
CA PRO A 356 13.38 26.77 -13.72
C PRO A 356 12.70 27.95 -14.41
N VAL A 357 13.06 29.16 -13.97
CA VAL A 357 12.67 30.40 -14.63
C VAL A 357 13.19 30.28 -16.06
N ALA A 358 12.28 30.31 -17.01
CA ALA A 358 12.64 30.36 -18.43
C ALA A 358 13.38 31.68 -18.66
N VAL A 359 14.70 31.62 -18.79
CA VAL A 359 15.51 32.73 -19.29
C VAL A 359 15.24 32.79 -20.79
N SER A 360 14.62 33.89 -21.22
CA SER A 360 14.41 34.11 -22.65
C SER A 360 15.74 34.39 -23.33
N ALA A 361 15.86 33.96 -24.60
CA ALA A 361 17.07 34.14 -25.40
C ALA A 361 17.41 35.60 -25.75
N ASP A 362 16.65 36.57 -25.23
CA ASP A 362 16.80 38.00 -25.52
C ASP A 362 17.71 38.74 -24.49
N ASP A 363 18.23 38.06 -23.48
CA ASP A 363 19.11 38.67 -22.46
C ASP A 363 20.61 38.61 -22.81
N PHE A 364 20.98 38.20 -24.03
CA PHE A 364 22.37 38.16 -24.49
C PHE A 364 22.62 39.00 -25.74
N ASN A 365 22.03 40.16 -25.82
CA ASN A 365 22.53 41.20 -26.73
C ASN A 365 22.60 42.48 -25.94
N ASP A 366 23.79 42.83 -25.50
CA ASP A 366 24.39 44.15 -25.52
C ASP A 366 25.73 44.11 -24.75
N GLU A 367 26.74 44.36 -25.49
CA GLU A 367 27.94 45.13 -25.24
C GLU A 367 29.20 44.52 -25.92
N ASP A 368 29.60 45.24 -27.01
CA ASP A 368 30.91 45.43 -27.65
C ASP A 368 31.63 44.24 -28.26
#